data_54ccd94422887c77b200401f5fcec477
#
_entry.id   54ccd94422887c77b200401f5fcec477
#
_cell.length_a   1.000
_cell.length_b   1.000
_cell.length_c   1.000
_cell.angle_alpha   90.00
_cell.angle_beta   90.00
_cell.angle_gamma   90.00
#
_symmetry.space_group_name_H-M   'P 1'
#
loop_
_entity.id
_entity.type
_entity.pdbx_description
1 polymer ?
#
loop_
_entity_poly.entity_id
_entity_poly.type
_entity_poly.pdbx_seq_one_letter_code
_entity_poly.pdbx_strand_id
1 'polypeptide(L)'
;MKLKRLFLLIFFTLFLSACQTVSTKIDETTEQEKKELSKWLNKPESELKSFFGQPDKVEFLKTRNRNYVYITEKYKIKCERKFEINPKNMVVGFSSKNCF
;
A
#
# COMPACT_ATOMS: atom_id res chain seq x y z
N MET A 1 1.38 -10.13 -49.03
CA MET A 1 2.41 -10.45 -48.04
C MET A 1 2.75 -9.28 -47.11
N LYS A 2 2.87 -8.06 -47.60
CA LYS A 2 3.16 -6.88 -46.76
C LYS A 2 2.01 -6.50 -45.84
N LEU A 3 0.76 -6.76 -46.21
CA LEU A 3 -0.42 -6.46 -45.41
C LEU A 3 -0.55 -7.35 -44.16
N LYS A 4 -0.16 -8.60 -44.20
CA LYS A 4 -0.17 -9.52 -43.06
C LYS A 4 0.82 -9.11 -41.96
N ARG A 5 2.00 -8.62 -42.36
CA ARG A 5 3.02 -8.15 -41.41
C ARG A 5 2.59 -6.86 -40.72
N LEU A 6 1.94 -5.96 -41.45
CA LEU A 6 1.40 -4.73 -40.89
C LEU A 6 0.28 -5.01 -39.87
N PHE A 7 -0.58 -5.99 -40.20
CA PHE A 7 -1.68 -6.42 -39.31
C PHE A 7 -1.17 -7.00 -37.97
N LEU A 8 -0.12 -7.82 -38.06
CA LEU A 8 0.54 -8.41 -36.87
C LEU A 8 1.18 -7.37 -35.98
N LEU A 9 1.82 -6.35 -36.57
CA LEU A 9 2.45 -5.25 -35.82
C LEU A 9 1.41 -4.38 -35.09
N ILE A 10 0.28 -4.08 -35.74
CA ILE A 10 -0.80 -3.30 -35.14
C ILE A 10 -1.45 -4.09 -34.00
N PHE A 11 -1.65 -5.39 -34.15
CA PHE A 11 -2.20 -6.25 -33.12
C PHE A 11 -1.29 -6.33 -31.89
N PHE A 12 0.03 -6.37 -32.11
CA PHE A 12 1.02 -6.44 -31.04
C PHE A 12 1.08 -5.14 -30.24
N THR A 13 0.97 -3.97 -30.91
CA THR A 13 0.95 -2.66 -30.22
C THR A 13 -0.33 -2.46 -29.40
N LEU A 14 -1.47 -2.94 -29.85
CA LEU A 14 -2.73 -2.89 -29.09
C LEU A 14 -2.65 -3.73 -27.81
N PHE A 15 -1.99 -4.87 -27.85
CA PHE A 15 -1.82 -5.74 -26.70
C PHE A 15 -0.95 -5.10 -25.62
N LEU A 16 0.11 -4.40 -25.99
CA LEU A 16 0.99 -3.67 -25.05
C LEU A 16 0.27 -2.52 -24.36
N SER A 17 -0.62 -1.81 -25.07
CA SER A 17 -1.41 -0.72 -24.50
C SER A 17 -2.36 -1.21 -23.40
N ALA A 18 -2.98 -2.38 -23.56
CA ALA A 18 -3.86 -2.97 -22.56
C ALA A 18 -3.12 -3.31 -21.26
N CYS A 19 -1.89 -3.85 -21.35
CA CYS A 19 -1.07 -4.15 -20.18
C CYS A 19 -0.66 -2.89 -19.41
N GLN A 20 -0.31 -1.81 -20.10
CA GLN A 20 0.04 -0.54 -19.47
C GLN A 20 -1.13 0.08 -18.71
N THR A 21 -2.35 -0.03 -19.24
CA THR A 21 -3.55 0.48 -18.57
C THR A 21 -3.81 -0.22 -17.24
N VAL A 22 -3.61 -1.55 -17.18
CA VAL A 22 -3.78 -2.32 -15.93
C VAL A 22 -2.72 -1.92 -14.89
N SER A 23 -1.47 -1.76 -15.31
CA SER A 23 -0.38 -1.32 -14.43
C SER A 23 -0.65 0.06 -13.82
N THR A 24 -1.17 0.99 -14.61
CA THR A 24 -1.50 2.36 -14.15
C THR A 24 -2.58 2.33 -13.06
N LYS A 25 -3.60 1.48 -13.19
CA LYS A 25 -4.65 1.35 -12.18
C LYS A 25 -4.13 0.83 -10.84
N ILE A 26 -3.21 -0.14 -10.87
CA ILE A 26 -2.59 -0.68 -9.66
C ILE A 26 -1.75 0.40 -8.96
N ASP A 27 -0.98 1.18 -9.72
CA ASP A 27 -0.15 2.26 -9.19
C ASP A 27 -1.01 3.35 -8.54
N GLU A 28 -2.13 3.73 -9.13
CA GLU A 28 -3.07 4.70 -8.57
C GLU A 28 -3.61 4.24 -7.21
N THR A 29 -4.00 2.97 -7.09
CA THR A 29 -4.50 2.41 -5.83
C THR A 29 -3.43 2.45 -4.75
N THR A 30 -2.19 2.10 -5.08
CA THR A 30 -1.06 2.11 -4.14
C THR A 30 -0.75 3.54 -3.67
N GLU A 31 -0.76 4.51 -4.55
CA GLU A 31 -0.53 5.91 -4.20
C GLU A 31 -1.63 6.47 -3.31
N GLN A 32 -2.87 6.13 -3.57
CA GLN A 32 -4.00 6.54 -2.76
C GLN A 32 -3.90 5.99 -1.34
N GLU A 33 -3.52 4.72 -1.19
CA GLU A 33 -3.27 4.10 0.12
C GLU A 33 -2.16 4.84 0.86
N LYS A 34 -1.06 5.18 0.18
CA LYS A 34 0.04 5.95 0.77
C LYS A 34 -0.41 7.32 1.24
N LYS A 35 -1.25 8.02 0.47
CA LYS A 35 -1.80 9.32 0.86
C LYS A 35 -2.64 9.22 2.12
N GLU A 36 -3.48 8.20 2.21
CA GLU A 36 -4.32 7.98 3.39
C GLU A 36 -3.48 7.71 4.65
N LEU A 37 -2.46 6.90 4.53
CA LEU A 37 -1.60 6.56 5.66
C LEU A 37 -0.65 7.69 6.05
N SER A 38 -0.21 8.51 5.08
CA SER A 38 0.69 9.63 5.34
C SER A 38 0.10 10.71 6.24
N LYS A 39 -1.22 10.78 6.33
CA LYS A 39 -1.93 11.71 7.23
C LYS A 39 -1.61 11.44 8.70
N TRP A 40 -1.18 10.23 9.03
CA TRP A 40 -0.88 9.82 10.40
C TRP A 40 0.54 10.19 10.83
N LEU A 41 1.41 10.57 9.90
CA LEU A 41 2.78 10.98 10.23
C LEU A 41 2.77 12.19 11.18
N ASN A 42 3.63 12.15 12.19
CA ASN A 42 3.76 13.16 13.23
C ASN A 42 2.53 13.31 14.13
N LYS A 43 1.62 12.35 14.11
CA LYS A 43 0.50 12.32 15.06
C LYS A 43 0.82 11.40 16.24
N PRO A 44 0.24 11.69 17.44
CA PRO A 44 0.47 10.82 18.59
C PRO A 44 -0.22 9.46 18.43
N GLU A 45 0.34 8.43 19.07
CA GLU A 45 -0.22 7.08 19.03
C GLU A 45 -1.65 7.00 19.56
N SER A 46 -2.02 7.88 20.47
CA SER A 46 -3.37 7.94 21.04
C SER A 46 -4.42 8.25 19.96
N GLU A 47 -4.11 9.13 19.02
CA GLU A 47 -5.00 9.42 17.91
C GLU A 47 -5.13 8.22 16.96
N LEU A 48 -4.02 7.55 16.70
CA LEU A 48 -3.98 6.34 15.88
C LEU A 48 -4.87 5.25 16.49
N LYS A 49 -4.72 5.00 17.79
CA LYS A 49 -5.54 4.01 18.51
C LYS A 49 -7.01 4.39 18.58
N SER A 50 -7.32 5.69 18.64
CA SER A 50 -8.71 6.15 18.61
C SER A 50 -9.40 5.85 17.29
N PHE A 51 -8.65 5.88 16.19
CA PHE A 51 -9.17 5.63 14.85
C PHE A 51 -9.19 4.13 14.51
N PHE A 52 -8.06 3.45 14.68
CA PHE A 52 -7.90 2.05 14.27
C PHE A 52 -8.19 1.04 15.40
N GLY A 53 -8.26 1.49 16.64
CA GLY A 53 -8.37 0.62 17.80
C GLY A 53 -7.01 0.08 18.25
N GLN A 54 -7.03 -0.97 19.06
CA GLN A 54 -5.79 -1.61 19.51
C GLN A 54 -5.17 -2.37 18.36
N PRO A 55 -3.83 -2.34 18.20
CA PRO A 55 -3.16 -3.08 17.15
C PRO A 55 -3.29 -4.60 17.38
N ASP A 56 -3.32 -5.35 16.28
CA ASP A 56 -3.33 -6.82 16.34
C ASP A 56 -2.02 -7.37 16.86
N LYS A 57 -0.91 -6.70 16.54
CA LYS A 57 0.43 -7.04 17.02
C LYS A 57 1.23 -5.77 17.30
N VAL A 58 2.19 -5.88 18.21
CA VAL A 58 3.22 -4.87 18.43
C VAL A 58 4.57 -5.52 18.19
N GLU A 59 5.33 -5.01 17.22
CA GLU A 59 6.67 -5.50 16.91
C GLU A 59 7.70 -4.51 17.46
N PHE A 60 8.61 -4.98 18.31
CA PHE A 60 9.68 -4.14 18.86
C PHE A 60 10.89 -4.17 17.95
N LEU A 61 11.37 -2.99 17.54
CA LEU A 61 12.50 -2.84 16.66
C LEU A 61 13.79 -2.59 17.47
N LYS A 62 14.94 -2.86 16.84
CA LYS A 62 16.26 -2.62 17.46
C LYS A 62 16.54 -1.14 17.71
N THR A 63 15.85 -0.24 17.02
CA THR A 63 16.01 1.21 17.11
C THR A 63 15.27 1.85 18.27
N ARG A 64 14.66 1.07 19.16
CA ARG A 64 13.74 1.49 20.22
C ARG A 64 12.37 1.94 19.73
N ASN A 65 12.15 1.99 18.43
CA ASN A 65 10.84 2.20 17.85
C ASN A 65 10.05 0.89 17.89
N ARG A 66 8.75 0.99 17.73
CA ARG A 66 7.89 -0.18 17.64
C ARG A 66 6.90 -0.02 16.50
N ASN A 67 6.50 -1.13 15.90
CA ASN A 67 5.47 -1.13 14.87
C ASN A 67 4.14 -1.57 15.47
N TYR A 68 3.09 -0.79 15.25
CA TYR A 68 1.71 -1.21 15.47
C TYR A 68 1.22 -1.84 14.18
N VAL A 69 0.81 -3.10 14.26
CA VAL A 69 0.39 -3.89 13.10
C VAL A 69 -1.11 -4.08 13.15
N TYR A 70 -1.79 -3.63 12.10
CA TYR A 70 -3.24 -3.79 11.93
C TYR A 70 -3.50 -4.70 10.74
N ILE A 71 -4.28 -5.76 10.96
CA ILE A 71 -4.56 -6.76 9.95
C ILE A 71 -6.06 -6.72 9.64
N THR A 72 -6.39 -6.54 8.35
CA THR A 72 -7.76 -6.68 7.86
C THR A 72 -7.78 -7.72 6.76
N GLU A 73 -8.92 -8.38 6.57
CA GLU A 73 -9.06 -9.41 5.55
C GLU A 73 -10.21 -9.06 4.61
N LYS A 74 -9.92 -9.15 3.31
CA LYS A 74 -10.90 -8.92 2.25
C LYS A 74 -10.64 -9.92 1.15
N TYR A 75 -11.66 -10.69 0.76
CA TYR A 75 -11.57 -11.73 -0.27
C TYR A 75 -10.44 -12.74 0.01
N LYS A 76 -10.29 -13.16 1.27
CA LYS A 76 -9.23 -14.07 1.73
C LYS A 76 -7.81 -13.51 1.59
N ILE A 77 -7.67 -12.24 1.27
CA ILE A 77 -6.39 -11.55 1.21
C ILE A 77 -6.24 -10.71 2.48
N LYS A 78 -5.13 -10.91 3.18
CA LYS A 78 -4.83 -10.16 4.40
C LYS A 78 -4.10 -8.88 4.06
N CYS A 79 -4.73 -7.74 4.37
CA CYS A 79 -4.10 -6.44 4.32
C CYS A 79 -3.39 -6.18 5.63
N GLU A 80 -2.11 -5.87 5.58
CA GLU A 80 -1.29 -5.59 6.75
C GLU A 80 -0.80 -4.15 6.69
N ARG A 81 -1.23 -3.32 7.65
CA ARG A 81 -0.78 -1.94 7.81
C ARG A 81 0.09 -1.83 9.04
N LYS A 82 1.27 -1.26 8.89
CA LYS A 82 2.21 -1.05 9.99
C LYS A 82 2.47 0.43 10.17
N PHE A 83 2.42 0.88 11.42
CA PHE A 83 2.79 2.24 11.79
C PHE A 83 3.97 2.18 12.75
N GLU A 84 5.06 2.83 12.37
CA GLU A 84 6.23 2.89 13.24
C GLU A 84 6.07 4.02 14.25
N ILE A 85 6.20 3.68 15.52
CA ILE A 85 6.03 4.60 16.64
C ILE A 85 7.39 4.79 17.32
N ASN A 86 7.79 6.03 17.53
CA ASN A 86 9.04 6.34 18.22
C ASN A 86 8.88 6.32 19.75
N PRO A 87 9.98 6.42 20.54
CA PRO A 87 9.90 6.45 21.99
C PRO A 87 9.10 7.61 22.58
N LYS A 88 8.85 8.65 21.79
CA LYS A 88 7.99 9.79 22.21
C LYS A 88 6.51 9.55 21.89
N ASN A 89 6.15 8.34 21.46
CA ASN A 89 4.79 7.93 21.12
C ASN A 89 4.21 8.68 19.92
N MET A 90 5.06 9.01 18.96
CA MET A 90 4.65 9.68 17.71
C MET A 90 4.83 8.74 16.53
N VAL A 91 3.93 8.83 15.56
CA VAL A 91 4.03 8.07 14.31
C VAL A 91 5.11 8.68 13.43
N VAL A 92 6.14 7.89 13.10
CA VAL A 92 7.28 8.35 12.29
C VAL A 92 7.40 7.62 10.95
N GLY A 93 6.62 6.58 10.73
CA GLY A 93 6.64 5.84 9.48
C GLY A 93 5.41 4.98 9.31
N PHE A 94 5.20 4.49 8.11
CA PHE A 94 4.12 3.58 7.81
C PHE A 94 4.49 2.67 6.63
N SER A 95 3.84 1.53 6.57
CA SER A 95 3.90 0.64 5.41
C SER A 95 2.59 -0.13 5.29
N SER A 96 2.26 -0.55 4.08
CA SER A 96 1.09 -1.37 3.83
C SER A 96 1.42 -2.47 2.84
N LYS A 97 0.80 -3.64 3.03
CA LYS A 97 0.99 -4.81 2.18
C LYS A 97 -0.36 -5.43 1.88
N ASN A 98 -0.63 -5.66 0.59
CA ASN A 98 -1.88 -6.26 0.10
C ASN A 98 -3.13 -5.48 0.51
N CYS A 99 -3.05 -4.16 0.56
CA CYS A 99 -4.16 -3.27 0.87
C CYS A 99 -4.70 -2.63 -0.41
N PHE A 100 -5.97 -2.83 -0.67
CA PHE A 100 -6.65 -2.31 -1.86
C PHE A 100 -7.82 -1.41 -1.46
#